data_0eccc156726162351aaba9ee7e8be440
#
_entry.id   0eccc156726162351aaba9ee7e8be440
#
_cell.length_a   1.000
_cell.length_b   1.000
_cell.length_c   1.000
_cell.angle_alpha   90.00
_cell.angle_beta   90.00
_cell.angle_gamma   90.00
#
_symmetry.space_group_name_H-M   'P 1'
#
loop_
_entity.id
_entity.type
_entity.pdbx_description
1 polymer ?
#
loop_
_entity_poly.entity_id
_entity_poly.type
_entity_poly.pdbx_seq_one_letter_code
_entity_poly.pdbx_strand_id
1 'polypeptide(L)'
;MRKAINSVEQFLIAKHLLYWTVIIVPVSVIIGLLVALFLWLLELATETRWANMWLIFLLPLAGILITFLYKALGKNSDAGNNLVMDEIHKPGGGIPARMTPLILFTTVITHLFGGSAGREGTAVQMGGSISSLFAKSYKLKQEDRRILLMGGMAAGFGAVFGTPVTGAIFALEVLAIGRIKYDALIPCLIASVVADVTCSACGILHTQYSINFISSNEHLIPFIPIDVLLLLKVIIAGVLFGFTGFLFAELTRFIKDKSNLYFTRKWLIPVTGAILVVGISYLIGSFDYLGLGVTNPHKDGVSIVSAFSPGGAMYFSWFFKLVLTAITLGMGFKGGEVTPLFFIGATLGNTLAVLTGSPVDLFAGLGFIAVFAAATNTPLACTMMGIELFGTEHTLYFAIACFTAYYFSGNSGIYGSQRVAVNKFHITNNEELTIKQTKEKRKQQDS
;
A
#
# COMPACT_ATOMS: atom_id res chain seq x y z
N MET A 1 10.06 2.28 -49.98
CA MET A 1 10.34 3.18 -48.84
C MET A 1 9.50 2.87 -47.60
N ARG A 2 8.17 2.85 -47.61
CA ARG A 2 7.32 2.49 -46.43
C ARG A 2 7.59 1.09 -45.84
N LYS A 3 7.83 0.04 -46.65
CA LYS A 3 8.18 -1.32 -46.19
C LYS A 3 9.59 -1.36 -45.53
N ALA A 4 10.56 -0.60 -46.02
CA ALA A 4 11.91 -0.55 -45.45
C ALA A 4 11.94 0.18 -44.12
N ILE A 5 11.15 1.25 -43.96
CA ILE A 5 11.02 1.97 -42.66
C ILE A 5 10.35 1.11 -41.61
N ASN A 6 9.32 0.32 -41.95
CA ASN A 6 8.67 -0.59 -41.03
C ASN A 6 9.53 -1.83 -40.63
N SER A 7 10.67 -2.06 -41.28
CA SER A 7 11.62 -3.12 -40.92
C SER A 7 12.69 -2.66 -39.92
N VAL A 8 12.76 -1.37 -39.60
CA VAL A 8 13.69 -0.84 -38.60
C VAL A 8 13.04 -1.00 -37.20
N GLU A 9 13.67 -1.77 -36.34
CA GLU A 9 13.19 -2.10 -35.00
C GLU A 9 12.84 -0.86 -34.17
N GLN A 10 13.68 0.18 -34.25
CA GLN A 10 13.47 1.45 -33.54
C GLN A 10 12.17 2.16 -33.95
N PHE A 11 11.79 2.05 -35.25
CA PHE A 11 10.53 2.62 -35.72
C PHE A 11 9.30 1.86 -35.15
N LEU A 12 9.40 0.54 -35.03
CA LEU A 12 8.35 -0.28 -34.41
C LEU A 12 8.23 0.05 -32.94
N ILE A 13 9.34 0.24 -32.24
CA ILE A 13 9.37 0.65 -30.83
C ILE A 13 8.72 2.03 -30.69
N ALA A 14 9.11 3.03 -31.50
CA ALA A 14 8.53 4.37 -31.46
C ALA A 14 7.01 4.37 -31.71
N LYS A 15 6.55 3.55 -32.68
CA LYS A 15 5.11 3.37 -32.93
C LYS A 15 4.38 2.75 -31.76
N HIS A 16 4.97 1.75 -31.10
CA HIS A 16 4.42 1.10 -29.92
C HIS A 16 4.34 2.07 -28.74
N LEU A 17 5.38 2.87 -28.50
CA LEU A 17 5.39 3.92 -27.48
C LEU A 17 4.29 4.96 -27.73
N LEU A 18 4.18 5.45 -28.96
CA LEU A 18 3.15 6.42 -29.34
C LEU A 18 1.75 5.85 -29.13
N TYR A 19 1.52 4.60 -29.52
CA TYR A 19 0.24 3.89 -29.31
C TYR A 19 -0.13 3.87 -27.83
N TRP A 20 0.79 3.43 -26.95
CA TRP A 20 0.54 3.39 -25.52
C TRP A 20 0.38 4.78 -24.90
N THR A 21 1.14 5.76 -25.32
CA THR A 21 1.01 7.15 -24.84
C THR A 21 -0.39 7.71 -25.13
N VAL A 22 -0.89 7.54 -26.36
CA VAL A 22 -2.21 8.00 -26.77
C VAL A 22 -3.34 7.32 -25.97
N ILE A 23 -3.19 6.05 -25.63
CA ILE A 23 -4.19 5.31 -24.86
C ILE A 23 -4.14 5.67 -23.38
N ILE A 24 -2.93 5.75 -22.79
CA ILE A 24 -2.74 5.84 -21.35
C ILE A 24 -2.92 7.26 -20.83
N VAL A 25 -2.44 8.27 -21.53
CA VAL A 25 -2.46 9.67 -21.05
C VAL A 25 -3.87 10.13 -20.66
N PRO A 26 -4.91 9.98 -21.49
CA PRO A 26 -6.28 10.41 -21.10
C PRO A 26 -6.81 9.65 -19.88
N VAL A 27 -6.49 8.35 -19.76
CA VAL A 27 -6.92 7.52 -18.63
C VAL A 27 -6.23 7.97 -17.35
N SER A 28 -4.92 8.25 -17.43
CA SER A 28 -4.12 8.69 -16.28
C SER A 28 -4.48 10.07 -15.79
N VAL A 29 -4.82 10.99 -16.69
CA VAL A 29 -5.36 12.31 -16.32
C VAL A 29 -6.66 12.15 -15.51
N ILE A 30 -7.59 11.31 -15.96
CA ILE A 30 -8.84 11.07 -15.24
C ILE A 30 -8.57 10.42 -13.87
N ILE A 31 -7.65 9.47 -13.79
CA ILE A 31 -7.25 8.85 -12.53
C ILE A 31 -6.63 9.89 -11.59
N GLY A 32 -5.72 10.74 -12.09
CA GLY A 32 -5.09 11.81 -11.31
C GLY A 32 -6.11 12.81 -10.73
N LEU A 33 -7.10 13.24 -11.55
CA LEU A 33 -8.18 14.11 -11.11
C LEU A 33 -9.05 13.45 -10.02
N LEU A 34 -9.38 12.16 -10.18
CA LEU A 34 -10.17 11.43 -9.18
C LEU A 34 -9.39 11.19 -7.89
N VAL A 35 -8.09 10.95 -7.98
CA VAL A 35 -7.22 10.83 -6.80
C VAL A 35 -7.11 12.17 -6.09
N ALA A 36 -6.96 13.28 -6.81
CA ALA A 36 -6.95 14.62 -6.23
C ALA A 36 -8.27 14.92 -5.47
N LEU A 37 -9.42 14.65 -6.10
CA LEU A 37 -10.72 14.78 -5.44
C LEU A 37 -10.81 13.90 -4.18
N PHE A 38 -10.34 12.67 -4.26
CA PHE A 38 -10.35 11.74 -3.14
C PHE A 38 -9.49 12.25 -1.97
N LEU A 39 -8.27 12.73 -2.26
CA LEU A 39 -7.36 13.25 -1.24
C LEU A 39 -7.91 14.51 -0.58
N TRP A 40 -8.52 15.41 -1.35
CA TRP A 40 -9.19 16.59 -0.82
C TRP A 40 -10.35 16.23 0.11
N LEU A 41 -11.24 15.30 -0.30
CA LEU A 41 -12.34 14.82 0.55
C LEU A 41 -11.85 14.13 1.82
N LEU A 42 -10.73 13.41 1.73
CA LEU A 42 -10.14 12.70 2.85
C LEU A 42 -9.51 13.65 3.87
N GLU A 43 -8.88 14.72 3.40
CA GLU A 43 -8.36 15.80 4.24
C GLU A 43 -9.50 16.48 4.99
N LEU A 44 -10.55 16.90 4.27
CA LEU A 44 -11.75 17.49 4.87
C LEU A 44 -12.40 16.58 5.92
N ALA A 45 -12.50 15.26 5.65
CA ALA A 45 -13.04 14.31 6.59
C ALA A 45 -12.16 14.17 7.85
N THR A 46 -10.83 14.19 7.66
CA THR A 46 -9.87 14.08 8.75
C THR A 46 -9.90 15.33 9.65
N GLU A 47 -9.91 16.53 9.06
CA GLU A 47 -10.05 17.80 9.80
C GLU A 47 -11.37 17.88 10.55
N THR A 48 -12.49 17.52 9.88
CA THR A 48 -13.82 17.49 10.50
C THR A 48 -13.84 16.54 11.70
N ARG A 49 -13.21 15.38 11.61
CA ARG A 49 -13.10 14.43 12.72
C ARG A 49 -12.29 15.02 13.88
N TRP A 50 -11.14 15.65 13.60
CA TRP A 50 -10.31 16.26 14.65
C TRP A 50 -11.02 17.43 15.34
N ALA A 51 -11.78 18.22 14.60
CA ALA A 51 -12.62 19.29 15.16
C ALA A 51 -13.79 18.75 15.98
N ASN A 52 -14.25 17.52 15.69
CA ASN A 52 -15.46 16.93 16.26
C ASN A 52 -15.20 15.48 16.73
N MET A 53 -14.42 15.29 17.78
CA MET A 53 -14.00 13.97 18.27
C MET A 53 -15.17 13.03 18.62
N TRP A 54 -16.36 13.56 18.93
CA TRP A 54 -17.55 12.76 19.21
C TRP A 54 -18.03 11.92 17.99
N LEU A 55 -17.61 12.28 16.77
CA LEU A 55 -17.95 11.52 15.55
C LEU A 55 -17.49 10.07 15.60
N ILE A 56 -16.47 9.73 16.38
CA ILE A 56 -15.99 8.35 16.53
C ILE A 56 -17.05 7.41 17.12
N PHE A 57 -17.98 7.93 17.92
CA PHE A 57 -19.10 7.13 18.44
C PHE A 57 -20.11 6.73 17.37
N LEU A 58 -20.09 7.39 16.20
CA LEU A 58 -20.92 7.04 15.05
C LEU A 58 -20.26 6.00 14.15
N LEU A 59 -19.04 5.55 14.45
CA LEU A 59 -18.35 4.52 13.68
C LEU A 59 -19.20 3.23 13.50
N PRO A 60 -19.97 2.74 14.49
CA PRO A 60 -20.87 1.59 14.28
C PRO A 60 -21.92 1.84 13.21
N LEU A 61 -22.51 3.04 13.16
CA LEU A 61 -23.50 3.41 12.14
C LEU A 61 -22.85 3.52 10.74
N ALA A 62 -21.65 4.08 10.68
CA ALA A 62 -20.85 4.11 9.45
C ALA A 62 -20.61 2.68 8.91
N GLY A 63 -20.29 1.74 9.78
CA GLY A 63 -20.10 0.34 9.42
C GLY A 63 -21.36 -0.32 8.84
N ILE A 64 -22.54 -0.04 9.41
CA ILE A 64 -23.83 -0.50 8.88
C ILE A 64 -24.05 0.10 7.49
N LEU A 65 -23.85 1.41 7.32
CA LEU A 65 -24.00 2.11 6.04
C LEU A 65 -23.08 1.53 4.96
N ILE A 66 -21.81 1.32 5.28
CA ILE A 66 -20.82 0.71 4.36
C ILE A 66 -21.29 -0.67 3.92
N THR A 67 -21.71 -1.52 4.89
CA THR A 67 -22.21 -2.86 4.58
C THR A 67 -23.43 -2.84 3.68
N PHE A 68 -24.37 -1.93 3.95
CA PHE A 68 -25.57 -1.76 3.12
C PHE A 68 -25.22 -1.31 1.69
N LEU A 69 -24.33 -0.31 1.54
CA LEU A 69 -23.89 0.19 0.23
C LEU A 69 -23.22 -0.93 -0.59
N TYR A 70 -22.33 -1.72 0.02
CA TYR A 70 -21.69 -2.84 -0.67
C TYR A 70 -22.67 -3.96 -1.02
N LYS A 71 -23.64 -4.25 -0.15
CA LYS A 71 -24.70 -5.24 -0.43
C LYS A 71 -25.60 -4.78 -1.59
N ALA A 72 -25.99 -3.51 -1.63
CA ALA A 72 -26.90 -2.97 -2.65
C ALA A 72 -26.19 -2.72 -3.99
N LEU A 73 -24.98 -2.15 -3.96
CA LEU A 73 -24.30 -1.62 -5.15
C LEU A 73 -23.00 -2.36 -5.49
N GLY A 74 -22.40 -3.09 -4.53
CA GLY A 74 -21.02 -3.58 -4.65
C GLY A 74 -20.82 -4.69 -5.68
N LYS A 75 -21.73 -5.64 -5.81
CA LYS A 75 -21.49 -6.90 -6.57
C LYS A 75 -20.11 -7.48 -6.19
N ASN A 76 -19.19 -7.61 -7.18
CA ASN A 76 -17.85 -8.15 -6.99
C ASN A 76 -16.84 -7.13 -6.42
N SER A 77 -17.22 -5.85 -6.24
CA SER A 77 -16.30 -4.79 -5.77
C SER A 77 -15.77 -5.03 -4.34
N ASP A 78 -16.42 -5.89 -3.56
CA ASP A 78 -15.99 -6.22 -2.19
C ASP A 78 -14.63 -6.91 -2.12
N ALA A 79 -14.20 -7.56 -3.21
CA ALA A 79 -12.88 -8.19 -3.30
C ALA A 79 -11.72 -7.18 -3.39
N GLY A 80 -12.00 -5.89 -3.67
CA GLY A 80 -11.03 -4.80 -3.60
C GLY A 80 -9.85 -4.99 -4.54
N ASN A 81 -8.62 -4.79 -4.03
CA ASN A 81 -7.38 -4.95 -4.79
C ASN A 81 -7.22 -6.37 -5.36
N ASN A 82 -7.74 -7.40 -4.69
CA ASN A 82 -7.69 -8.77 -5.19
C ASN A 82 -8.46 -8.91 -6.52
N LEU A 83 -9.59 -8.22 -6.69
CA LEU A 83 -10.33 -8.23 -7.97
C LEU A 83 -9.49 -7.62 -9.10
N VAL A 84 -8.76 -6.54 -8.81
CA VAL A 84 -7.89 -5.90 -9.82
C VAL A 84 -6.77 -6.85 -10.24
N MET A 85 -6.12 -7.50 -9.27
CA MET A 85 -5.04 -8.46 -9.54
C MET A 85 -5.53 -9.71 -10.28
N ASP A 86 -6.70 -10.25 -9.90
CA ASP A 86 -7.30 -11.41 -10.56
C ASP A 86 -7.63 -11.10 -12.02
N GLU A 87 -8.17 -9.89 -12.30
CA GLU A 87 -8.48 -9.45 -13.66
C GLU A 87 -7.22 -9.20 -14.50
N ILE A 88 -6.10 -8.78 -13.91
CA ILE A 88 -4.80 -8.68 -14.60
C ILE A 88 -4.25 -10.08 -14.92
N HIS A 89 -4.39 -11.04 -14.01
CA HIS A 89 -3.91 -12.41 -14.23
C HIS A 89 -4.76 -13.20 -15.19
N LYS A 90 -6.09 -13.06 -15.10
CA LYS A 90 -7.07 -13.77 -15.93
C LYS A 90 -8.18 -12.80 -16.35
N PRO A 91 -7.97 -11.99 -17.41
CA PRO A 91 -9.00 -11.08 -17.89
C PRO A 91 -10.26 -11.82 -18.32
N GLY A 92 -11.43 -11.34 -17.89
CA GLY A 92 -12.70 -11.98 -18.29
C GLY A 92 -13.95 -11.36 -17.66
N GLY A 93 -13.97 -11.18 -16.33
CA GLY A 93 -15.13 -10.64 -15.60
C GLY A 93 -15.27 -9.13 -15.68
N GLY A 94 -14.16 -8.43 -15.84
CA GLY A 94 -14.05 -6.96 -15.76
C GLY A 94 -14.24 -6.41 -14.36
N ILE A 95 -13.68 -5.23 -14.15
CA ILE A 95 -13.85 -4.49 -12.90
C ILE A 95 -15.03 -3.53 -13.09
N PRO A 96 -16.06 -3.56 -12.21
CA PRO A 96 -17.22 -2.70 -12.37
C PRO A 96 -16.86 -1.23 -12.13
N ALA A 97 -17.30 -0.32 -13.02
CA ALA A 97 -17.02 1.11 -12.91
C ALA A 97 -17.55 1.74 -11.59
N ARG A 98 -18.64 1.18 -11.03
CA ARG A 98 -19.19 1.59 -9.72
C ARG A 98 -18.23 1.36 -8.54
N MET A 99 -17.18 0.56 -8.72
CA MET A 99 -16.16 0.34 -7.68
C MET A 99 -15.47 1.65 -7.31
N THR A 100 -15.19 2.53 -8.27
CA THR A 100 -14.56 3.84 -8.04
C THR A 100 -15.35 4.71 -7.06
N PRO A 101 -16.61 5.12 -7.33
CA PRO A 101 -17.34 5.95 -6.38
C PRO A 101 -17.61 5.21 -5.06
N LEU A 102 -17.85 3.90 -5.10
CA LEU A 102 -18.16 3.13 -3.91
C LEU A 102 -16.98 3.10 -2.93
N ILE A 103 -15.79 2.77 -3.41
CA ILE A 103 -14.60 2.70 -2.55
C ILE A 103 -14.17 4.10 -2.08
N LEU A 104 -14.28 5.13 -2.93
CA LEU A 104 -13.98 6.51 -2.58
C LEU A 104 -14.83 6.97 -1.40
N PHE A 105 -16.17 6.94 -1.54
CA PHE A 105 -17.07 7.42 -0.49
C PHE A 105 -16.99 6.57 0.78
N THR A 106 -16.89 5.26 0.68
CA THR A 106 -16.80 4.40 1.87
C THR A 106 -15.48 4.54 2.62
N THR A 107 -14.37 4.85 1.92
CA THR A 107 -13.10 5.17 2.57
C THR A 107 -13.17 6.52 3.28
N VAL A 108 -13.74 7.54 2.66
CA VAL A 108 -13.96 8.86 3.30
C VAL A 108 -14.84 8.71 4.55
N ILE A 109 -15.93 7.94 4.48
CA ILE A 109 -16.79 7.63 5.63
C ILE A 109 -15.98 6.94 6.75
N THR A 110 -15.16 5.94 6.43
CA THR A 110 -14.32 5.27 7.41
C THR A 110 -13.43 6.25 8.18
N HIS A 111 -12.79 7.20 7.47
CA HIS A 111 -11.89 8.19 8.08
C HIS A 111 -12.64 9.26 8.86
N LEU A 112 -13.79 9.73 8.36
CA LEU A 112 -14.64 10.72 9.03
C LEU A 112 -15.06 10.24 10.43
N PHE A 113 -15.36 8.96 10.55
CA PHE A 113 -15.79 8.35 11.82
C PHE A 113 -14.65 7.65 12.58
N GLY A 114 -13.39 7.86 12.20
CA GLY A 114 -12.22 7.44 12.99
C GLY A 114 -11.77 6.00 12.80
N GLY A 115 -12.22 5.30 11.77
CA GLY A 115 -11.66 3.97 11.44
C GLY A 115 -10.17 4.07 11.10
N SER A 116 -9.35 3.17 11.65
CA SER A 116 -7.90 3.12 11.36
C SER A 116 -7.66 2.46 10.02
N ALA A 117 -7.40 3.25 8.98
CA ALA A 117 -7.18 2.77 7.61
C ALA A 117 -6.29 3.74 6.82
N GLY A 118 -5.82 3.28 5.66
CA GLY A 118 -5.07 4.06 4.69
C GLY A 118 -5.90 4.50 3.49
N ARG A 119 -5.24 5.08 2.50
CA ARG A 119 -5.85 5.69 1.31
C ARG A 119 -5.39 5.05 -0.02
N GLU A 120 -4.22 4.43 -0.06
CA GLU A 120 -3.55 4.02 -1.29
C GLU A 120 -4.23 2.83 -1.96
N GLY A 121 -4.65 1.84 -1.17
CA GLY A 121 -5.43 0.71 -1.69
C GLY A 121 -6.71 1.17 -2.39
N THR A 122 -7.32 2.27 -1.91
CA THR A 122 -8.47 2.93 -2.54
C THR A 122 -8.09 3.54 -3.89
N ALA A 123 -6.97 4.28 -3.97
CA ALA A 123 -6.49 4.88 -5.22
C ALA A 123 -6.14 3.82 -6.27
N VAL A 124 -5.50 2.72 -5.88
CA VAL A 124 -5.19 1.58 -6.75
C VAL A 124 -6.48 0.94 -7.30
N GLN A 125 -7.50 0.75 -6.47
CA GLN A 125 -8.81 0.23 -6.88
C GLN A 125 -9.52 1.18 -7.85
N MET A 126 -9.47 2.48 -7.60
CA MET A 126 -10.01 3.50 -8.49
C MET A 126 -9.31 3.44 -9.86
N GLY A 127 -7.98 3.40 -9.86
CA GLY A 127 -7.17 3.29 -11.07
C GLY A 127 -7.49 2.04 -11.89
N GLY A 128 -7.57 0.87 -11.25
CA GLY A 128 -7.96 -0.38 -11.89
C GLY A 128 -9.38 -0.35 -12.47
N SER A 129 -10.34 0.22 -11.74
CA SER A 129 -11.74 0.32 -12.17
C SER A 129 -11.91 1.25 -13.38
N ILE A 130 -11.27 2.42 -13.37
CA ILE A 130 -11.30 3.37 -14.49
C ILE A 130 -10.61 2.76 -15.71
N SER A 131 -9.43 2.16 -15.55
CA SER A 131 -8.71 1.49 -16.63
C SER A 131 -9.53 0.36 -17.25
N SER A 132 -10.28 -0.42 -16.45
CA SER A 132 -11.19 -1.46 -16.96
C SER A 132 -12.32 -0.88 -17.81
N LEU A 133 -12.87 0.27 -17.40
CA LEU A 133 -13.90 0.99 -18.16
C LEU A 133 -13.37 1.43 -19.54
N PHE A 134 -12.17 2.05 -19.56
CA PHE A 134 -11.54 2.49 -20.81
C PHE A 134 -11.08 1.32 -21.68
N ALA A 135 -10.56 0.24 -21.10
CA ALA A 135 -10.21 -0.96 -21.85
C ALA A 135 -11.40 -1.54 -22.64
N LYS A 136 -12.59 -1.50 -22.03
CA LYS A 136 -13.85 -1.89 -22.67
C LYS A 136 -14.27 -0.90 -23.76
N SER A 137 -14.19 0.42 -23.49
CA SER A 137 -14.53 1.47 -24.43
C SER A 137 -13.64 1.46 -25.66
N TYR A 138 -12.33 1.26 -25.47
CA TYR A 138 -11.33 1.16 -26.54
C TYR A 138 -11.33 -0.20 -27.25
N LYS A 139 -12.16 -1.16 -26.79
CA LYS A 139 -12.24 -2.54 -27.33
C LYS A 139 -10.87 -3.23 -27.37
N LEU A 140 -10.05 -3.04 -26.32
CA LEU A 140 -8.70 -3.59 -26.26
C LEU A 140 -8.72 -5.12 -26.19
N LYS A 141 -7.71 -5.75 -26.81
CA LYS A 141 -7.44 -7.19 -26.69
C LYS A 141 -7.03 -7.54 -25.25
N GLN A 142 -7.07 -8.81 -24.90
CA GLN A 142 -6.78 -9.25 -23.52
C GLN A 142 -5.38 -8.83 -23.03
N GLU A 143 -4.37 -8.93 -23.89
CA GLU A 143 -2.99 -8.53 -23.55
C GLU A 143 -2.89 -7.02 -23.25
N ASP A 144 -3.41 -6.18 -24.15
CA ASP A 144 -3.42 -4.72 -23.99
C ASP A 144 -4.27 -4.30 -22.78
N ARG A 145 -5.36 -5.02 -22.49
CA ARG A 145 -6.19 -4.79 -21.32
C ARG A 145 -5.42 -5.00 -20.01
N ARG A 146 -4.58 -6.04 -19.92
CA ARG A 146 -3.71 -6.30 -18.78
C ARG A 146 -2.75 -5.13 -18.55
N ILE A 147 -2.08 -4.66 -19.62
CA ILE A 147 -1.14 -3.54 -19.55
C ILE A 147 -1.85 -2.27 -19.09
N LEU A 148 -3.04 -1.98 -19.63
CA LEU A 148 -3.80 -0.79 -19.21
C LEU A 148 -4.26 -0.86 -17.74
N LEU A 149 -4.64 -2.05 -17.24
CA LEU A 149 -4.98 -2.25 -15.83
C LEU A 149 -3.78 -2.04 -14.91
N MET A 150 -2.60 -2.54 -15.30
CA MET A 150 -1.34 -2.30 -14.59
C MET A 150 -0.99 -0.80 -14.59
N GLY A 151 -1.15 -0.12 -15.74
CA GLY A 151 -1.01 1.34 -15.84
C GLY A 151 -1.96 2.09 -14.90
N GLY A 152 -3.21 1.64 -14.78
CA GLY A 152 -4.17 2.22 -13.83
C GLY A 152 -3.78 2.04 -12.36
N MET A 153 -3.23 0.87 -11.99
CA MET A 153 -2.68 0.65 -10.65
C MET A 153 -1.49 1.59 -10.39
N ALA A 154 -0.57 1.71 -11.37
CA ALA A 154 0.58 2.60 -11.29
C ALA A 154 0.15 4.07 -11.15
N ALA A 155 -0.82 4.52 -11.96
CA ALA A 155 -1.38 5.86 -11.91
C ALA A 155 -2.01 6.20 -10.55
N GLY A 156 -2.84 5.29 -10.01
CA GLY A 156 -3.47 5.47 -8.69
C GLY A 156 -2.45 5.53 -7.57
N PHE A 157 -1.41 4.66 -7.62
CA PHE A 157 -0.36 4.61 -6.61
C PHE A 157 0.54 5.86 -6.68
N GLY A 158 1.05 6.20 -7.87
CA GLY A 158 1.92 7.36 -8.05
C GLY A 158 1.25 8.67 -7.65
N ALA A 159 0.00 8.88 -8.09
CA ALA A 159 -0.75 10.09 -7.77
C ALA A 159 -1.08 10.25 -6.28
N VAL A 160 -1.25 9.15 -5.52
CA VAL A 160 -1.60 9.25 -4.10
C VAL A 160 -0.40 9.52 -3.20
N PHE A 161 0.82 9.18 -3.67
CA PHE A 161 2.06 9.35 -2.90
C PHE A 161 2.97 10.47 -3.39
N GLY A 162 2.85 10.87 -4.66
CA GLY A 162 3.85 11.72 -5.30
C GLY A 162 5.16 10.96 -5.60
N THR A 163 5.08 9.66 -5.84
CA THR A 163 6.23 8.78 -6.12
C THR A 163 6.00 8.00 -7.42
N PRO A 164 6.14 8.66 -8.59
CA PRO A 164 5.74 8.08 -9.86
C PRO A 164 6.61 6.89 -10.30
N VAL A 165 7.90 6.87 -10.01
CA VAL A 165 8.77 5.72 -10.36
C VAL A 165 8.40 4.51 -9.51
N THR A 166 8.21 4.73 -8.21
CA THR A 166 7.71 3.69 -7.29
C THR A 166 6.38 3.13 -7.74
N GLY A 167 5.42 3.99 -8.13
CA GLY A 167 4.11 3.56 -8.60
C GLY A 167 4.18 2.64 -9.81
N ALA A 168 5.07 2.96 -10.77
CA ALA A 168 5.32 2.12 -11.93
C ALA A 168 5.89 0.76 -11.52
N ILE A 169 6.96 0.73 -10.73
CA ILE A 169 7.62 -0.51 -10.30
C ILE A 169 6.68 -1.36 -9.42
N PHE A 170 5.93 -0.73 -8.51
CA PHE A 170 4.95 -1.42 -7.67
C PHE A 170 3.93 -2.20 -8.49
N ALA A 171 3.35 -1.59 -9.53
CA ALA A 171 2.37 -2.25 -10.40
C ALA A 171 2.93 -3.46 -11.14
N LEU A 172 4.25 -3.49 -11.40
CA LEU A 172 4.94 -4.61 -12.05
C LEU A 172 5.31 -5.72 -11.06
N GLU A 173 5.70 -5.35 -9.85
CA GLU A 173 6.25 -6.26 -8.83
C GLU A 173 5.17 -6.92 -7.98
N VAL A 174 4.09 -6.19 -7.65
CA VAL A 174 3.06 -6.66 -6.71
C VAL A 174 2.24 -7.85 -7.21
N LEU A 175 2.26 -8.13 -8.51
CA LEU A 175 1.43 -9.19 -9.11
C LEU A 175 1.91 -10.60 -8.76
N ALA A 176 3.23 -10.79 -8.64
CA ALA A 176 3.79 -12.11 -8.38
C ALA A 176 5.10 -12.04 -7.59
N ILE A 177 5.18 -12.79 -6.50
CA ILE A 177 6.39 -12.94 -5.69
C ILE A 177 7.49 -13.56 -6.54
N GLY A 178 8.63 -12.87 -6.66
CA GLY A 178 9.80 -13.34 -7.39
C GLY A 178 9.73 -13.18 -8.92
N ARG A 179 8.75 -12.45 -9.46
CA ARG A 179 8.65 -12.18 -10.90
C ARG A 179 8.13 -10.77 -11.17
N ILE A 180 8.79 -10.04 -12.06
CA ILE A 180 8.40 -8.70 -12.52
C ILE A 180 7.91 -8.77 -13.96
N LYS A 181 6.87 -7.99 -14.29
CA LYS A 181 6.25 -7.90 -15.62
C LYS A 181 6.77 -6.71 -16.41
N TYR A 182 7.97 -6.82 -16.99
CA TYR A 182 8.63 -5.73 -17.72
C TYR A 182 7.91 -5.28 -19.00
N ASP A 183 7.02 -6.10 -19.57
CA ASP A 183 6.20 -5.77 -20.74
C ASP A 183 5.32 -4.51 -20.54
N ALA A 184 4.95 -4.20 -19.32
CA ALA A 184 4.16 -3.03 -18.96
C ALA A 184 4.98 -1.86 -18.38
N LEU A 185 6.34 -1.94 -18.36
CA LEU A 185 7.18 -0.95 -17.66
C LEU A 185 6.93 0.48 -18.15
N ILE A 186 7.09 0.73 -19.46
CA ILE A 186 6.93 2.08 -20.02
C ILE A 186 5.48 2.57 -19.92
N PRO A 187 4.45 1.76 -20.27
CA PRO A 187 3.07 2.13 -20.01
C PRO A 187 2.78 2.51 -18.55
N CYS A 188 3.27 1.75 -17.57
CA CYS A 188 3.08 2.05 -16.15
C CYS A 188 3.80 3.33 -15.72
N LEU A 189 5.01 3.57 -16.23
CA LEU A 189 5.76 4.79 -15.93
C LEU A 189 5.04 6.03 -16.47
N ILE A 190 4.61 6.01 -17.74
CA ILE A 190 3.83 7.11 -18.33
C ILE A 190 2.56 7.34 -17.51
N ALA A 191 1.85 6.27 -17.17
CA ALA A 191 0.60 6.35 -16.40
C ALA A 191 0.81 7.00 -15.03
N SER A 192 1.84 6.58 -14.31
CA SER A 192 2.15 7.05 -12.97
C SER A 192 2.58 8.52 -12.97
N VAL A 193 3.49 8.90 -13.88
CA VAL A 193 3.97 10.29 -14.01
C VAL A 193 2.83 11.24 -14.40
N VAL A 194 2.02 10.87 -15.39
CA VAL A 194 0.90 11.73 -15.84
C VAL A 194 -0.14 11.91 -14.74
N ALA A 195 -0.46 10.85 -14.00
CA ALA A 195 -1.44 10.92 -12.92
C ALA A 195 -0.92 11.75 -11.74
N ASP A 196 0.35 11.61 -11.38
CA ASP A 196 1.00 12.40 -10.33
C ASP A 196 1.05 13.88 -10.68
N VAL A 197 1.54 14.23 -11.87
CA VAL A 197 1.55 15.63 -12.38
C VAL A 197 0.14 16.22 -12.39
N THR A 198 -0.87 15.44 -12.80
CA THR A 198 -2.26 15.89 -12.81
C THR A 198 -2.79 16.13 -11.40
N CYS A 199 -2.50 15.23 -10.47
CA CYS A 199 -2.90 15.35 -9.06
C CYS A 199 -2.27 16.59 -8.42
N SER A 200 -0.97 16.79 -8.62
CA SER A 200 -0.22 17.95 -8.13
C SER A 200 -0.71 19.27 -8.75
N ALA A 201 -1.08 19.27 -10.04
CA ALA A 201 -1.67 20.43 -10.71
C ALA A 201 -3.03 20.83 -10.12
N CYS A 202 -3.75 19.93 -9.44
CA CYS A 202 -4.96 20.23 -8.67
C CYS A 202 -4.69 20.87 -7.29
N GLY A 203 -3.44 21.16 -6.96
CA GLY A 203 -3.05 21.78 -5.68
C GLY A 203 -2.86 20.80 -4.53
N ILE A 204 -2.84 19.50 -4.80
CA ILE A 204 -2.55 18.49 -3.77
C ILE A 204 -1.05 18.52 -3.44
N LEU A 205 -0.74 18.73 -2.16
CA LEU A 205 0.62 18.68 -1.63
C LEU A 205 0.84 17.35 -0.89
N HIS A 206 1.91 16.65 -1.26
CA HIS A 206 2.30 15.43 -0.57
C HIS A 206 3.16 15.75 0.65
N THR A 207 2.95 15.00 1.74
CA THR A 207 3.74 15.16 2.98
C THR A 207 5.21 14.87 2.69
N GLN A 208 6.09 15.79 3.04
CA GLN A 208 7.53 15.64 2.95
C GLN A 208 8.07 14.97 4.19
N TYR A 209 8.98 14.05 4.00
CA TYR A 209 9.74 13.38 5.06
C TYR A 209 11.22 13.63 4.82
N SER A 210 12.00 13.77 5.89
CA SER A 210 13.44 13.99 5.76
C SER A 210 14.24 13.08 6.69
N ILE A 211 15.33 12.54 6.15
CA ILE A 211 16.38 11.88 6.92
C ILE A 211 17.57 12.85 6.93
N ASN A 212 17.88 13.38 8.10
CA ASN A 212 18.97 14.36 8.27
C ASN A 212 20.26 13.69 8.77
N PHE A 213 20.21 12.40 9.07
CA PHE A 213 21.37 11.62 9.47
C PHE A 213 22.44 11.66 8.39
N ILE A 214 23.66 12.04 8.78
CA ILE A 214 24.86 11.97 7.93
C ILE A 214 25.78 10.92 8.55
N SER A 215 26.15 9.92 7.76
CA SER A 215 27.11 8.90 8.22
C SER A 215 28.45 9.56 8.54
N SER A 216 28.94 9.41 9.77
CA SER A 216 30.28 9.85 10.12
C SER A 216 31.30 8.99 9.35
N ASN A 217 32.35 9.62 8.81
CA ASN A 217 33.43 8.92 8.10
C ASN A 217 34.32 8.07 9.03
N GLU A 218 33.93 7.83 10.27
CA GLU A 218 34.62 6.94 11.19
C GLU A 218 34.26 5.49 10.86
N HIS A 219 35.05 4.89 9.98
CA HIS A 219 34.88 3.50 9.59
C HIS A 219 35.52 2.58 10.64
N LEU A 220 34.76 1.65 11.19
CA LEU A 220 35.25 0.63 12.13
C LEU A 220 36.31 -0.27 11.48
N ILE A 221 36.27 -0.42 10.15
CA ILE A 221 37.20 -1.22 9.36
C ILE A 221 37.90 -0.29 8.35
N PRO A 222 39.21 -0.10 8.43
CA PRO A 222 39.96 0.66 7.45
C PRO A 222 39.66 0.17 6.02
N PHE A 223 39.53 1.08 5.08
CA PHE A 223 39.24 0.81 3.64
C PHE A 223 37.81 0.39 3.27
N ILE A 224 36.89 0.18 4.23
CA ILE A 224 35.49 -0.11 3.94
C ILE A 224 34.67 1.16 4.23
N PRO A 225 34.13 1.85 3.21
CA PRO A 225 33.37 3.09 3.37
C PRO A 225 31.93 2.84 3.85
N ILE A 226 31.76 1.91 4.80
CA ILE A 226 30.44 1.52 5.33
C ILE A 226 30.57 1.32 6.83
N ASP A 227 29.65 1.90 7.59
CA ASP A 227 29.49 1.61 9.01
C ASP A 227 28.91 0.18 9.19
N VAL A 228 29.79 -0.78 9.48
CA VAL A 228 29.43 -2.19 9.62
C VAL A 228 28.51 -2.43 10.82
N LEU A 229 28.68 -1.65 11.91
CA LEU A 229 27.83 -1.77 13.09
C LEU A 229 26.42 -1.28 12.78
N LEU A 230 26.29 -0.13 12.11
CA LEU A 230 24.99 0.38 11.65
C LEU A 230 24.34 -0.61 10.68
N LEU A 231 25.10 -1.18 9.75
CA LEU A 231 24.63 -2.18 8.81
C LEU A 231 24.04 -3.42 9.51
N LEU A 232 24.72 -3.93 10.52
CA LEU A 232 24.23 -5.06 11.33
C LEU A 232 22.91 -4.69 12.06
N LYS A 233 22.84 -3.49 12.63
CA LYS A 233 21.61 -3.00 13.25
C LYS A 233 20.46 -2.89 12.23
N VAL A 234 20.73 -2.44 11.00
CA VAL A 234 19.76 -2.37 9.91
C VAL A 234 19.26 -3.75 9.50
N ILE A 235 20.14 -4.75 9.41
CA ILE A 235 19.75 -6.13 9.12
C ILE A 235 18.83 -6.68 10.22
N ILE A 236 19.19 -6.50 11.50
CA ILE A 236 18.36 -6.94 12.62
C ILE A 236 16.99 -6.24 12.60
N ALA A 237 16.99 -4.93 12.39
CA ALA A 237 15.74 -4.17 12.24
C ALA A 237 14.92 -4.68 11.05
N GLY A 238 15.56 -5.00 9.92
CA GLY A 238 14.91 -5.58 8.72
C GLY A 238 14.21 -6.91 9.03
N VAL A 239 14.81 -7.78 9.87
CA VAL A 239 14.15 -9.01 10.33
C VAL A 239 12.87 -8.70 11.11
N LEU A 240 12.93 -7.73 12.05
CA LEU A 240 11.78 -7.33 12.86
C LEU A 240 10.70 -6.64 12.01
N PHE A 241 11.07 -5.83 11.04
CA PHE A 241 10.15 -5.23 10.06
C PHE A 241 9.46 -6.31 9.23
N GLY A 242 10.20 -7.34 8.80
CA GLY A 242 9.66 -8.48 8.07
C GLY A 242 8.62 -9.25 8.87
N PHE A 243 8.95 -9.56 10.12
CA PHE A 243 8.02 -10.22 11.04
C PHE A 243 6.77 -9.37 11.32
N THR A 244 6.93 -8.04 11.46
CA THR A 244 5.81 -7.12 11.70
C THR A 244 4.87 -7.05 10.50
N GLY A 245 5.39 -7.02 9.26
CA GLY A 245 4.59 -7.09 8.04
C GLY A 245 3.82 -8.41 7.92
N PHE A 246 4.48 -9.53 8.25
CA PHE A 246 3.84 -10.84 8.36
C PHE A 246 2.70 -10.83 9.40
N LEU A 247 2.97 -10.35 10.61
CA LEU A 247 1.99 -10.29 11.70
C LEU A 247 0.76 -9.48 11.30
N PHE A 248 0.94 -8.31 10.67
CA PHE A 248 -0.16 -7.49 10.20
C PHE A 248 -1.06 -8.25 9.19
N ALA A 249 -0.45 -8.88 8.18
CA ALA A 249 -1.19 -9.61 7.16
C ALA A 249 -1.95 -10.81 7.74
N GLU A 250 -1.34 -11.58 8.65
CA GLU A 250 -1.98 -12.73 9.27
C GLU A 250 -3.08 -12.32 10.26
N LEU A 251 -2.82 -11.30 11.09
CA LEU A 251 -3.82 -10.84 12.06
C LEU A 251 -5.06 -10.27 11.35
N THR A 252 -4.88 -9.46 10.32
CA THR A 252 -6.00 -8.91 9.54
C THR A 252 -6.81 -10.01 8.89
N ARG A 253 -6.15 -11.02 8.31
CA ARG A 253 -6.82 -12.19 7.73
C ARG A 253 -7.53 -13.02 8.79
N PHE A 254 -6.87 -13.31 9.90
CA PHE A 254 -7.45 -14.06 11.02
C PHE A 254 -8.72 -13.41 11.54
N ILE A 255 -8.70 -12.08 11.78
CA ILE A 255 -9.88 -11.34 12.24
C ILE A 255 -10.99 -11.43 11.18
N LYS A 256 -10.68 -11.25 9.89
CA LYS A 256 -11.65 -11.35 8.80
C LYS A 256 -12.29 -12.73 8.72
N ASP A 257 -11.51 -13.80 8.78
CA ASP A 257 -11.99 -15.17 8.67
C ASP A 257 -12.84 -15.55 9.89
N LYS A 258 -12.37 -15.20 11.10
CA LYS A 258 -13.11 -15.47 12.34
C LYS A 258 -14.39 -14.66 12.43
N SER A 259 -14.38 -13.38 12.10
CA SER A 259 -15.60 -12.56 12.10
C SER A 259 -16.63 -13.09 11.09
N ASN A 260 -16.21 -13.54 9.93
CA ASN A 260 -17.11 -14.16 8.95
C ASN A 260 -17.69 -15.50 9.40
N LEU A 261 -16.96 -16.25 10.23
CA LEU A 261 -17.41 -17.52 10.79
C LEU A 261 -18.42 -17.34 11.92
N TYR A 262 -18.12 -16.43 12.88
CA TYR A 262 -18.94 -16.27 14.07
C TYR A 262 -20.20 -15.44 13.86
N PHE A 263 -20.21 -14.46 12.94
CA PHE A 263 -21.36 -13.60 12.74
C PHE A 263 -22.23 -14.07 11.58
N THR A 264 -23.41 -14.59 11.89
CA THR A 264 -24.43 -14.95 10.90
C THR A 264 -24.97 -13.72 10.17
N ARG A 265 -25.19 -12.61 10.91
CA ARG A 265 -25.66 -11.33 10.36
C ARG A 265 -24.49 -10.44 10.01
N LYS A 266 -24.19 -10.28 8.72
CA LYS A 266 -23.00 -9.58 8.21
C LYS A 266 -22.87 -8.12 8.67
N TRP A 267 -23.98 -7.43 8.95
CA TRP A 267 -23.96 -6.04 9.42
C TRP A 267 -23.45 -5.92 10.88
N LEU A 268 -23.50 -6.98 11.68
CA LEU A 268 -22.94 -6.99 13.04
C LEU A 268 -21.42 -6.98 13.06
N ILE A 269 -20.76 -7.44 11.99
CA ILE A 269 -19.30 -7.49 11.91
C ILE A 269 -18.70 -6.09 12.10
N PRO A 270 -19.03 -5.08 11.26
CA PRO A 270 -18.44 -3.75 11.43
C PRO A 270 -18.94 -3.04 12.69
N VAL A 271 -20.15 -3.32 13.17
CA VAL A 271 -20.63 -2.77 14.46
C VAL A 271 -19.74 -3.23 15.60
N THR A 272 -19.47 -4.53 15.70
CA THR A 272 -18.57 -5.08 16.72
C THR A 272 -17.14 -4.53 16.54
N GLY A 273 -16.66 -4.47 15.30
CA GLY A 273 -15.35 -3.87 14.98
C GLY A 273 -15.25 -2.42 15.46
N ALA A 274 -16.26 -1.62 15.21
CA ALA A 274 -16.32 -0.24 15.67
C ALA A 274 -16.29 -0.10 17.20
N ILE A 275 -17.07 -0.92 17.88
CA ILE A 275 -17.07 -0.94 19.37
C ILE A 275 -15.67 -1.31 19.90
N LEU A 276 -15.02 -2.30 19.30
CA LEU A 276 -13.66 -2.68 19.67
C LEU A 276 -12.65 -1.55 19.41
N VAL A 277 -12.70 -0.92 18.22
CA VAL A 277 -11.81 0.19 17.87
C VAL A 277 -11.96 1.35 18.83
N VAL A 278 -13.20 1.79 19.12
CA VAL A 278 -13.48 2.87 20.06
C VAL A 278 -13.06 2.46 21.47
N GLY A 279 -13.45 1.28 21.94
CA GLY A 279 -13.13 0.80 23.28
C GLY A 279 -11.62 0.68 23.53
N ILE A 280 -10.87 0.11 22.57
CA ILE A 280 -9.40 0.00 22.69
C ILE A 280 -8.76 1.39 22.69
N SER A 281 -9.22 2.34 21.87
CA SER A 281 -8.68 3.70 21.83
C SER A 281 -8.87 4.42 23.18
N TYR A 282 -10.04 4.21 23.83
CA TYR A 282 -10.27 4.72 25.18
C TYR A 282 -9.39 4.03 26.22
N LEU A 283 -9.18 2.73 26.13
CA LEU A 283 -8.30 1.99 27.05
C LEU A 283 -6.83 2.43 26.93
N ILE A 284 -6.40 2.74 25.72
CA ILE A 284 -5.05 3.28 25.46
C ILE A 284 -4.94 4.75 25.93
N GLY A 285 -6.06 5.47 25.99
CA GLY A 285 -6.09 6.90 26.30
C GLY A 285 -5.61 7.80 25.15
N SER A 286 -5.55 7.30 23.91
CA SER A 286 -5.13 8.04 22.74
C SER A 286 -5.92 7.70 21.49
N PHE A 287 -6.21 8.73 20.68
CA PHE A 287 -6.87 8.61 19.38
C PHE A 287 -5.91 8.80 18.20
N ASP A 288 -4.61 8.92 18.44
CA ASP A 288 -3.57 9.16 17.44
C ASP A 288 -3.45 8.00 16.44
N TYR A 289 -3.82 6.80 16.87
CA TYR A 289 -3.76 5.57 16.07
C TYR A 289 -4.98 5.38 15.16
N LEU A 290 -5.97 6.30 15.20
CA LEU A 290 -7.14 6.31 14.34
C LEU A 290 -6.88 7.07 13.03
N GLY A 291 -7.71 6.81 12.01
CA GLY A 291 -7.60 7.42 10.69
C GLY A 291 -6.25 7.13 10.01
N LEU A 292 -5.74 8.06 9.22
CA LEU A 292 -4.48 7.94 8.48
C LEU A 292 -3.26 7.89 9.41
N GLY A 293 -3.18 8.85 10.36
CA GLY A 293 -2.03 9.01 11.24
C GLY A 293 -0.79 9.61 10.57
N VAL A 294 -0.94 10.29 9.42
CA VAL A 294 0.20 10.95 8.72
C VAL A 294 0.72 12.12 9.53
N THR A 295 -0.18 13.00 9.92
CA THR A 295 0.06 14.17 10.77
C THR A 295 -0.85 14.13 11.98
N ASN A 296 -0.50 14.87 13.04
CA ASN A 296 -1.32 15.04 14.22
C ASN A 296 -1.46 16.55 14.53
N PRO A 297 -2.68 17.04 14.79
CA PRO A 297 -2.88 18.45 15.14
C PRO A 297 -2.34 18.80 16.53
N HIS A 298 -2.15 17.81 17.42
CA HIS A 298 -1.56 18.01 18.74
C HIS A 298 -0.04 17.89 18.64
N LYS A 299 0.68 18.83 19.25
CA LYS A 299 2.15 18.92 19.18
C LYS A 299 2.86 17.67 19.71
N ASP A 300 2.31 17.04 20.73
CA ASP A 300 2.84 15.83 21.36
C ASP A 300 2.18 14.55 20.85
N GLY A 301 1.34 14.66 19.81
CA GLY A 301 0.61 13.55 19.25
C GLY A 301 1.47 12.67 18.34
N VAL A 302 1.26 11.36 18.41
CA VAL A 302 1.99 10.40 17.58
C VAL A 302 1.45 10.40 16.15
N SER A 303 2.37 10.45 15.18
CA SER A 303 2.09 10.41 13.74
C SER A 303 3.27 9.81 12.97
N ILE A 304 3.10 9.63 11.66
CA ILE A 304 4.23 9.22 10.81
C ILE A 304 5.32 10.30 10.85
N VAL A 305 4.93 11.56 10.72
CA VAL A 305 5.89 12.69 10.71
C VAL A 305 6.64 12.79 12.04
N SER A 306 5.93 12.70 13.17
CA SER A 306 6.57 12.78 14.49
C SER A 306 7.54 11.63 14.73
N ALA A 307 7.29 10.44 14.16
CA ALA A 307 8.14 9.27 14.32
C ALA A 307 9.58 9.46 13.78
N PHE A 308 9.81 10.44 12.90
CA PHE A 308 11.16 10.79 12.42
C PHE A 308 11.97 11.63 13.42
N SER A 309 11.38 12.01 14.55
CA SER A 309 12.05 12.79 15.59
C SER A 309 12.23 11.97 16.87
N PRO A 310 13.30 12.21 17.64
CA PRO A 310 13.46 11.60 18.97
C PRO A 310 12.27 11.91 19.88
N GLY A 311 11.71 10.89 20.52
CA GLY A 311 10.53 11.03 21.39
C GLY A 311 9.20 11.20 20.63
N GLY A 312 9.19 11.21 19.30
CA GLY A 312 7.98 11.39 18.48
C GLY A 312 7.09 10.13 18.35
N ALA A 313 7.46 9.02 19.00
CA ALA A 313 6.63 7.82 19.10
C ALA A 313 6.80 7.18 20.48
N MET A 314 5.75 6.52 20.97
CA MET A 314 5.82 5.65 22.16
C MET A 314 6.28 4.26 21.74
N TYR A 315 6.89 3.50 22.68
CA TYR A 315 7.42 2.15 22.41
C TYR A 315 6.42 1.18 21.76
N PHE A 316 5.13 1.31 22.06
CA PHE A 316 4.07 0.43 21.55
C PHE A 316 3.19 1.08 20.48
N SER A 317 3.51 2.27 19.97
CA SER A 317 2.71 2.97 18.95
C SER A 317 2.48 2.12 17.70
N TRP A 318 3.51 1.41 17.25
CA TRP A 318 3.44 0.48 16.12
C TRP A 318 2.44 -0.65 16.35
N PHE A 319 2.40 -1.20 17.56
CA PHE A 319 1.50 -2.30 17.91
C PHE A 319 0.04 -1.85 18.01
N PHE A 320 -0.22 -0.71 18.63
CA PHE A 320 -1.57 -0.15 18.72
C PHE A 320 -2.13 0.16 17.33
N LYS A 321 -1.34 0.78 16.46
CA LYS A 321 -1.75 1.02 15.07
C LYS A 321 -2.03 -0.28 14.33
N LEU A 322 -1.18 -1.28 14.48
CA LEU A 322 -1.33 -2.60 13.87
C LEU A 322 -2.65 -3.24 14.27
N VAL A 323 -2.96 -3.31 15.57
CA VAL A 323 -4.18 -3.94 16.09
C VAL A 323 -5.43 -3.19 15.63
N LEU A 324 -5.46 -1.86 15.79
CA LEU A 324 -6.63 -1.04 15.42
C LEU A 324 -6.90 -1.09 13.92
N THR A 325 -5.86 -1.10 13.09
CA THR A 325 -6.03 -1.24 11.64
C THR A 325 -6.50 -2.64 11.26
N ALA A 326 -5.92 -3.69 11.85
CA ALA A 326 -6.32 -5.06 11.59
C ALA A 326 -7.80 -5.32 11.96
N ILE A 327 -8.27 -4.74 13.08
CA ILE A 327 -9.68 -4.78 13.46
C ILE A 327 -10.54 -4.00 12.47
N THR A 328 -10.16 -2.75 12.15
CA THR A 328 -10.93 -1.91 11.23
C THR A 328 -11.15 -2.60 9.89
N LEU A 329 -10.06 -3.01 9.23
CA LEU A 329 -10.12 -3.61 7.89
C LEU A 329 -10.64 -5.05 7.93
N GLY A 330 -10.22 -5.85 8.90
CA GLY A 330 -10.65 -7.24 9.07
C GLY A 330 -12.14 -7.37 9.38
N MET A 331 -12.73 -6.35 10.00
CA MET A 331 -14.16 -6.33 10.32
C MET A 331 -15.01 -5.50 9.35
N GLY A 332 -14.51 -5.28 8.12
CA GLY A 332 -15.32 -4.88 6.96
C GLY A 332 -15.39 -3.40 6.66
N PHE A 333 -14.71 -2.54 7.40
CA PHE A 333 -14.52 -1.15 6.99
C PHE A 333 -13.67 -1.07 5.73
N LYS A 334 -13.81 0.01 4.98
CA LYS A 334 -13.11 0.22 3.71
C LYS A 334 -12.01 1.27 3.85
N GLY A 335 -10.89 1.01 3.19
CA GLY A 335 -9.70 1.83 3.18
C GLY A 335 -8.50 1.03 2.68
N GLY A 336 -7.32 1.67 2.62
CA GLY A 336 -6.06 1.02 2.28
C GLY A 336 -5.34 0.46 3.51
N GLU A 337 -4.41 -0.45 3.27
CA GLU A 337 -3.52 -1.00 4.29
C GLU A 337 -2.19 -0.25 4.37
N VAL A 338 -1.81 0.50 3.34
CA VAL A 338 -0.43 0.97 3.12
C VAL A 338 -0.02 2.09 4.07
N THR A 339 -0.80 3.18 4.19
CA THR A 339 -0.47 4.26 5.17
C THR A 339 -0.36 3.72 6.61
N PRO A 340 -1.25 2.84 7.09
CA PRO A 340 -1.04 2.17 8.37
C PRO A 340 0.27 1.39 8.47
N LEU A 341 0.70 0.70 7.40
CA LEU A 341 1.99 0.00 7.38
C LEU A 341 3.17 0.97 7.50
N PHE A 342 3.07 2.15 6.88
CA PHE A 342 4.07 3.21 7.05
C PHE A 342 4.13 3.72 8.49
N PHE A 343 2.97 3.94 9.10
CA PHE A 343 2.90 4.34 10.50
C PHE A 343 3.52 3.27 11.42
N ILE A 344 3.12 2.01 11.23
CA ILE A 344 3.65 0.87 11.99
C ILE A 344 5.16 0.79 11.81
N GLY A 345 5.64 0.89 10.57
CA GLY A 345 7.06 0.82 10.25
C GLY A 345 7.86 1.98 10.83
N ALA A 346 7.41 3.22 10.63
CA ALA A 346 8.11 4.41 11.12
C ALA A 346 8.19 4.42 12.66
N THR A 347 7.10 4.11 13.35
CA THR A 347 7.08 4.09 14.83
C THR A 347 7.85 2.89 15.41
N LEU A 348 7.86 1.73 14.74
CA LEU A 348 8.73 0.62 15.12
C LEU A 348 10.21 0.96 14.89
N GLY A 349 10.53 1.61 13.77
CA GLY A 349 11.87 2.10 13.47
C GLY A 349 12.35 3.09 14.54
N ASN A 350 11.52 4.07 14.93
CA ASN A 350 11.80 4.98 16.04
C ASN A 350 12.11 4.22 17.35
N THR A 351 11.25 3.26 17.71
CA THR A 351 11.44 2.42 18.90
C THR A 351 12.77 1.66 18.86
N LEU A 352 13.09 1.03 17.74
CA LEU A 352 14.34 0.29 17.56
C LEU A 352 15.57 1.22 17.62
N ALA A 353 15.46 2.41 17.04
CA ALA A 353 16.52 3.42 17.10
C ALA A 353 16.85 3.83 18.53
N VAL A 354 15.83 4.13 19.32
CA VAL A 354 15.98 4.49 20.74
C VAL A 354 16.62 3.35 21.53
N LEU A 355 16.18 2.11 21.32
CA LEU A 355 16.70 0.94 22.03
C LEU A 355 18.15 0.59 21.68
N THR A 356 18.57 0.87 20.44
CA THR A 356 19.90 0.48 19.92
C THR A 356 20.88 1.66 19.85
N GLY A 357 20.45 2.87 20.23
CA GLY A 357 21.27 4.09 20.09
C GLY A 357 21.59 4.39 18.61
N SER A 358 20.64 4.14 17.69
CA SER A 358 20.77 4.38 16.25
C SER A 358 20.10 5.70 15.85
N PRO A 359 20.39 6.26 14.65
CA PRO A 359 19.73 7.47 14.17
C PRO A 359 18.22 7.25 14.00
N VAL A 360 17.42 8.08 14.69
CA VAL A 360 15.96 7.90 14.75
C VAL A 360 15.30 8.12 13.40
N ASP A 361 15.66 9.17 12.70
CA ASP A 361 15.13 9.54 11.40
C ASP A 361 15.44 8.48 10.33
N LEU A 362 16.67 7.96 10.29
CA LEU A 362 17.05 6.85 9.40
C LEU A 362 16.21 5.61 9.71
N PHE A 363 16.14 5.16 10.96
CA PHE A 363 15.41 3.92 11.30
C PHE A 363 13.91 4.06 11.13
N ALA A 364 13.33 5.24 11.35
CA ALA A 364 11.93 5.52 11.03
C ALA A 364 11.68 5.41 9.53
N GLY A 365 12.55 5.98 8.68
CA GLY A 365 12.49 5.86 7.24
C GLY A 365 12.66 4.42 6.76
N LEU A 366 13.63 3.67 7.33
CA LEU A 366 13.82 2.25 7.02
C LEU A 366 12.58 1.42 7.37
N GLY A 367 12.02 1.63 8.56
CA GLY A 367 10.79 0.93 8.98
C GLY A 367 9.60 1.27 8.10
N PHE A 368 9.44 2.56 7.74
CA PHE A 368 8.40 3.03 6.83
C PHE A 368 8.34 2.20 5.54
N ILE A 369 9.47 2.06 4.84
CA ILE A 369 9.51 1.32 3.56
C ILE A 369 9.57 -0.20 3.75
N ALA A 370 10.29 -0.71 4.76
CA ALA A 370 10.56 -2.14 4.90
C ALA A 370 9.36 -2.95 5.42
N VAL A 371 8.54 -2.40 6.34
CA VAL A 371 7.31 -3.07 6.77
C VAL A 371 6.31 -3.16 5.61
N PHE A 372 6.24 -2.15 4.77
CA PHE A 372 5.43 -2.17 3.56
C PHE A 372 5.97 -3.19 2.54
N ALA A 373 7.30 -3.23 2.30
CA ALA A 373 7.94 -4.21 1.43
C ALA A 373 7.62 -5.66 1.86
N ALA A 374 7.66 -5.91 3.17
CA ALA A 374 7.32 -7.20 3.77
C ALA A 374 5.85 -7.59 3.56
N ALA A 375 4.94 -6.65 3.82
CA ALA A 375 3.50 -6.90 3.74
C ALA A 375 2.98 -7.06 2.31
N THR A 376 3.63 -6.44 1.32
CA THR A 376 3.23 -6.47 -0.10
C THR A 376 4.09 -7.37 -0.97
N ASN A 377 5.22 -7.86 -0.46
CA ASN A 377 6.23 -8.59 -1.22
C ASN A 377 6.81 -7.79 -2.40
N THR A 378 7.08 -6.49 -2.20
CA THR A 378 7.57 -5.56 -3.22
C THR A 378 8.84 -4.83 -2.78
N PRO A 379 9.98 -5.54 -2.58
CA PRO A 379 11.19 -4.92 -2.03
C PRO A 379 11.84 -3.90 -2.98
N LEU A 380 11.76 -4.09 -4.30
CA LEU A 380 12.32 -3.14 -5.28
C LEU A 380 11.52 -1.84 -5.32
N ALA A 381 10.19 -1.93 -5.39
CA ALA A 381 9.32 -0.75 -5.36
C ALA A 381 9.53 0.05 -4.06
N CYS A 382 9.64 -0.62 -2.91
CA CYS A 382 9.84 0.04 -1.63
C CYS A 382 11.24 0.64 -1.47
N THR A 383 12.28 0.04 -2.04
CA THR A 383 13.62 0.64 -2.13
C THR A 383 13.58 1.93 -2.96
N MET A 384 12.90 1.91 -4.11
CA MET A 384 12.70 3.10 -4.94
C MET A 384 11.88 4.17 -4.23
N MET A 385 10.86 3.76 -3.46
CA MET A 385 10.09 4.67 -2.62
C MET A 385 10.98 5.40 -1.58
N GLY A 386 11.91 4.68 -0.97
CA GLY A 386 12.90 5.29 -0.07
C GLY A 386 13.75 6.36 -0.78
N ILE A 387 14.17 6.08 -2.01
CA ILE A 387 14.93 7.03 -2.83
C ILE A 387 14.07 8.25 -3.22
N GLU A 388 12.83 8.06 -3.66
CA GLU A 388 11.95 9.17 -4.06
C GLU A 388 11.50 10.04 -2.88
N LEU A 389 11.29 9.45 -1.68
CA LEU A 389 10.81 10.18 -0.51
C LEU A 389 11.93 10.80 0.35
N PHE A 390 13.06 10.13 0.48
CA PHE A 390 14.12 10.50 1.45
C PHE A 390 15.45 10.87 0.79
N GLY A 391 15.57 10.72 -0.54
CA GLY A 391 16.82 10.97 -1.27
C GLY A 391 17.70 9.74 -1.42
N THR A 392 18.82 9.92 -2.13
CA THR A 392 19.70 8.80 -2.57
C THR A 392 20.78 8.41 -1.56
N GLU A 393 21.04 9.23 -0.54
CA GLU A 393 22.19 9.09 0.36
C GLU A 393 22.23 7.76 1.11
N HIS A 394 21.04 7.22 1.45
CA HIS A 394 20.89 5.99 2.25
C HIS A 394 20.40 4.79 1.45
N THR A 395 20.54 4.81 0.11
CA THR A 395 20.03 3.77 -0.81
C THR A 395 20.44 2.36 -0.41
N LEU A 396 21.70 2.17 0.05
CA LEU A 396 22.18 0.86 0.49
C LEU A 396 21.38 0.32 1.68
N TYR A 397 21.13 1.18 2.68
CA TYR A 397 20.36 0.81 3.87
C TYR A 397 18.89 0.55 3.51
N PHE A 398 18.30 1.34 2.58
CA PHE A 398 16.94 1.10 2.06
C PHE A 398 16.83 -0.27 1.42
N ALA A 399 17.76 -0.62 0.52
CA ALA A 399 17.77 -1.92 -0.13
C ALA A 399 17.90 -3.05 0.90
N ILE A 400 18.87 -2.99 1.80
CA ILE A 400 19.12 -4.04 2.79
C ILE A 400 17.90 -4.21 3.71
N ALA A 401 17.31 -3.13 4.22
CA ALA A 401 16.12 -3.21 5.07
C ALA A 401 14.93 -3.84 4.33
N CYS A 402 14.63 -3.37 3.10
CA CYS A 402 13.51 -3.86 2.30
C CYS A 402 13.68 -5.33 1.89
N PHE A 403 14.86 -5.73 1.40
CA PHE A 403 15.11 -7.12 0.99
C PHE A 403 15.15 -8.07 2.18
N THR A 404 15.74 -7.66 3.31
CA THR A 404 15.72 -8.45 4.55
C THR A 404 14.28 -8.62 5.04
N ALA A 405 13.52 -7.57 5.11
CA ALA A 405 12.11 -7.62 5.55
C ALA A 405 11.25 -8.46 4.61
N TYR A 406 11.41 -8.32 3.29
CA TYR A 406 10.77 -9.16 2.30
C TYR A 406 11.07 -10.65 2.52
N TYR A 407 12.34 -11.00 2.77
CA TYR A 407 12.71 -12.39 2.97
C TYR A 407 12.08 -12.97 4.24
N PHE A 408 12.14 -12.24 5.36
CA PHE A 408 11.63 -12.70 6.65
C PHE A 408 10.10 -12.61 6.80
N SER A 409 9.36 -11.98 5.88
CA SER A 409 7.90 -12.06 5.84
C SER A 409 7.37 -13.39 5.30
N GLY A 410 8.22 -14.25 4.76
CA GLY A 410 7.82 -15.50 4.12
C GLY A 410 6.93 -15.27 2.90
N ASN A 411 6.12 -16.26 2.54
CA ASN A 411 5.14 -16.16 1.44
C ASN A 411 3.78 -15.60 1.91
N SER A 412 3.76 -14.79 2.96
CA SER A 412 2.57 -14.09 3.43
C SER A 412 2.51 -12.68 2.84
N GLY A 413 1.31 -12.10 2.75
CA GLY A 413 1.10 -10.75 2.28
C GLY A 413 -0.35 -10.33 2.41
N ILE A 414 -0.60 -9.02 2.28
CA ILE A 414 -1.95 -8.43 2.37
C ILE A 414 -2.81 -8.76 1.15
N TYR A 415 -2.22 -9.07 0.01
CA TYR A 415 -2.93 -9.38 -1.23
C TYR A 415 -3.06 -10.89 -1.44
N GLY A 416 -4.24 -11.45 -1.17
CA GLY A 416 -4.51 -12.89 -1.31
C GLY A 416 -4.42 -13.42 -2.74
N SER A 417 -4.64 -12.56 -3.75
CA SER A 417 -4.57 -12.90 -5.18
C SER A 417 -3.16 -12.76 -5.77
N GLN A 418 -2.16 -12.30 -5.00
CA GLN A 418 -0.77 -12.29 -5.42
C GLN A 418 -0.29 -13.72 -5.68
N ARG A 419 0.36 -13.96 -6.81
CA ARG A 419 0.89 -15.28 -7.15
C ARG A 419 2.26 -15.52 -6.54
N VAL A 420 2.56 -16.76 -6.22
CA VAL A 420 3.90 -17.20 -5.79
C VAL A 420 4.58 -17.84 -6.99
N ALA A 421 5.36 -17.06 -7.75
CA ALA A 421 6.11 -17.55 -8.90
C ALA A 421 7.43 -18.22 -8.46
N VAL A 422 8.08 -17.64 -7.44
CA VAL A 422 9.30 -18.21 -6.82
C VAL A 422 9.05 -18.29 -5.32
N ASN A 423 9.19 -19.50 -4.76
CA ASN A 423 9.07 -19.71 -3.33
C ASN A 423 10.36 -19.24 -2.64
N LYS A 424 10.25 -18.43 -1.59
CA LYS A 424 11.38 -17.94 -0.80
C LYS A 424 12.18 -19.07 -0.10
N PHE A 425 11.61 -20.26 0.02
CA PHE A 425 12.19 -21.40 0.76
C PHE A 425 12.59 -22.59 -0.12
N HIS A 426 12.83 -22.42 -1.42
CA HIS A 426 13.27 -23.49 -2.35
C HIS A 426 12.36 -24.74 -2.43
N ILE A 427 11.11 -24.67 -2.01
CA ILE A 427 10.16 -25.74 -2.25
C ILE A 427 9.66 -25.57 -3.67
N THR A 428 10.21 -26.38 -4.59
CA THR A 428 9.84 -26.38 -6.01
C THR A 428 8.39 -26.82 -6.17
N ASN A 429 7.49 -25.88 -6.42
CA ASN A 429 6.17 -26.15 -6.98
C ASN A 429 6.17 -25.64 -8.42
N ASN A 430 5.95 -26.54 -9.38
CA ASN A 430 5.85 -26.20 -10.80
C ASN A 430 4.57 -25.41 -11.17
N GLU A 431 3.68 -25.15 -10.21
CA GLU A 431 2.44 -24.41 -10.40
C GLU A 431 2.50 -23.04 -9.73
N GLU A 432 2.20 -21.97 -10.48
CA GLU A 432 2.00 -20.64 -9.95
C GLU A 432 0.68 -20.57 -9.14
N LEU A 433 0.76 -20.80 -7.85
CA LEU A 433 -0.37 -20.72 -6.92
C LEU A 433 -0.51 -19.31 -6.35
N THR A 434 -1.74 -18.91 -6.01
CA THR A 434 -1.96 -17.69 -5.20
C THR A 434 -1.50 -17.92 -3.75
N ILE A 435 -1.22 -16.83 -3.01
CA ILE A 435 -0.89 -16.91 -1.58
C ILE A 435 -1.97 -17.71 -0.83
N LYS A 436 -3.25 -17.48 -1.16
CA LYS A 436 -4.38 -18.21 -0.56
C LYS A 436 -4.28 -19.71 -0.83
N GLN A 437 -4.11 -20.11 -2.08
CA GLN A 437 -4.00 -21.53 -2.47
C GLN A 437 -2.75 -22.21 -1.87
N THR A 438 -1.63 -21.50 -1.78
CA THR A 438 -0.40 -22.01 -1.15
C THR A 438 -0.63 -22.34 0.33
N LYS A 439 -1.38 -21.50 1.04
CA LYS A 439 -1.73 -21.75 2.45
C LYS A 439 -2.73 -22.88 2.63
N GLU A 440 -3.72 -22.99 1.75
CA GLU A 440 -4.68 -24.10 1.77
C GLU A 440 -3.99 -25.44 1.54
N LYS A 441 -3.03 -25.54 0.57
CA LYS A 441 -2.23 -26.75 0.34
C LYS A 441 -1.39 -27.13 1.56
N ARG A 442 -0.77 -26.13 2.25
CA ARG A 442 0.01 -26.43 3.48
C ARG A 442 -0.86 -27.00 4.58
N LYS A 443 -2.03 -26.42 4.85
CA LYS A 443 -2.96 -26.93 5.86
C LYS A 443 -3.43 -28.37 5.58
N GLN A 444 -3.54 -28.74 4.30
CA GLN A 444 -3.89 -30.12 3.88
C GLN A 444 -2.73 -31.10 4.01
N GLN A 445 -1.46 -30.62 3.99
CA GLN A 445 -0.27 -31.46 4.19
C GLN A 445 0.06 -31.67 5.68
N ASP A 446 -0.36 -30.75 6.54
CA ASP A 446 -0.13 -30.79 8.00
C ASP A 446 -1.30 -31.47 8.75
N SER A 447 -2.40 -31.84 8.07
CA SER A 447 -3.55 -32.60 8.59
C SER A 447 -3.47 -34.07 8.22
#